data_779d2df620c1fb6e17d2dd34f42c28ff
#
_entry.id   779d2df620c1fb6e17d2dd34f42c28ff
#
_cell.length_a   1.000
_cell.length_b   1.000
_cell.length_c   1.000
_cell.angle_alpha   90.00
_cell.angle_beta   90.00
_cell.angle_gamma   90.00
#
_symmetry.space_group_name_H-M   'P 1'
#
loop_
_entity.id
_entity.type
_entity.pdbx_description
1 polymer ?
#
loop_
_entity_poly.entity_id
_entity_poly.type
_entity_poly.pdbx_seq_one_letter_code
_entity_poly.pdbx_strand_id
1 'polypeptide(L)'
;MKIAVIGLLTLGALTVSACKENKEQTANTTMQHDMNGMTDGETMEGMSMNENMTVVEAKKSSANLDDLTSNYMQLTSALADDNAGEAASSGKDMVQSLAKIDQTSFSTEQKKEYADIVAEIKEHAEHIAENAGNIEHQREHLDLLSADFYDLVKDFGASKPVYKVFCPMYNDSKGAFWLSSSKDVKNPYYGKGMLTCGEVQEEIK
;
A
#
# COMPACT_ATOMS: atom_id res chain seq x y z
N MET A 1 34.74 -11.03 -45.20
CA MET A 1 33.86 -12.14 -45.65
C MET A 1 32.43 -11.74 -45.35
N LYS A 2 31.66 -11.51 -46.43
CA LYS A 2 30.23 -11.15 -46.40
C LYS A 2 29.43 -12.45 -46.38
N ILE A 3 28.55 -12.65 -45.43
CA ILE A 3 27.51 -13.68 -45.50
C ILE A 3 26.18 -12.98 -45.36
N ALA A 4 25.45 -12.90 -46.45
CA ALA A 4 24.05 -12.54 -46.52
C ALA A 4 23.23 -13.81 -46.28
N VAL A 5 22.20 -13.76 -45.44
CA VAL A 5 21.17 -14.78 -45.37
C VAL A 5 19.80 -14.10 -45.55
N ILE A 6 19.18 -14.58 -46.60
CA ILE A 6 17.92 -14.20 -47.23
C ILE A 6 16.74 -14.65 -46.37
N GLY A 7 15.68 -13.86 -46.47
CA GLY A 7 14.45 -13.95 -45.69
C GLY A 7 13.56 -15.18 -45.94
N LEU A 8 12.56 -15.30 -45.13
CA LEU A 8 11.32 -16.00 -45.46
C LEU A 8 10.15 -15.27 -44.83
N LEU A 9 9.36 -14.60 -45.66
CA LEU A 9 8.01 -14.10 -45.34
C LEU A 9 7.07 -15.31 -45.30
N THR A 10 6.37 -15.51 -44.18
CA THR A 10 5.17 -16.34 -44.16
C THR A 10 3.96 -15.49 -43.85
N LEU A 11 3.14 -15.36 -44.87
CA LEU A 11 1.80 -14.77 -44.84
C LEU A 11 0.86 -15.77 -44.21
N GLY A 12 0.28 -15.46 -43.04
CA GLY A 12 -0.69 -16.29 -42.34
C GLY A 12 -2.04 -15.56 -42.25
N ALA A 13 -3.06 -16.18 -42.82
CA ALA A 13 -4.39 -15.64 -43.09
C ALA A 13 -5.22 -15.33 -41.83
N LEU A 14 -5.98 -14.21 -41.92
CA LEU A 14 -7.08 -13.84 -41.04
C LEU A 14 -8.25 -14.82 -41.15
N THR A 15 -8.69 -15.37 -40.03
CA THR A 15 -10.04 -15.93 -39.93
C THR A 15 -10.87 -15.10 -38.97
N VAL A 16 -11.80 -14.36 -39.52
CA VAL A 16 -12.89 -13.66 -38.83
C VAL A 16 -13.93 -14.71 -38.43
N SER A 17 -14.16 -14.88 -37.16
CA SER A 17 -15.30 -15.65 -36.64
C SER A 17 -16.29 -14.71 -36.01
N ALA A 18 -17.41 -14.50 -36.68
CA ALA A 18 -18.58 -13.78 -36.20
C ALA A 18 -19.46 -14.77 -35.38
N CYS A 19 -19.77 -14.43 -34.16
CA CYS A 19 -20.86 -15.03 -33.40
C CYS A 19 -21.73 -13.90 -32.81
N LYS A 20 -22.81 -13.62 -33.48
CA LYS A 20 -24.24 -13.77 -33.25
C LYS A 20 -24.75 -13.22 -31.89
N GLU A 21 -25.45 -12.07 -32.04
CA GLU A 21 -26.40 -11.51 -31.07
C GLU A 21 -27.41 -12.59 -30.61
N ASN A 22 -27.67 -12.59 -29.30
CA ASN A 22 -28.89 -13.13 -28.76
C ASN A 22 -29.59 -12.09 -27.90
N LYS A 23 -30.70 -11.62 -28.42
CA LYS A 23 -31.69 -10.73 -27.83
C LYS A 23 -32.80 -11.59 -27.26
N GLU A 24 -33.12 -11.43 -26.01
CA GLU A 24 -34.43 -11.71 -25.36
C GLU A 24 -34.22 -11.54 -23.84
N GLN A 25 -35.08 -11.03 -23.01
CA GLN A 25 -36.42 -10.38 -23.11
C GLN A 25 -36.68 -9.78 -21.73
N THR A 26 -37.36 -8.67 -21.75
CA THR A 26 -37.97 -7.91 -20.65
C THR A 26 -38.73 -8.74 -19.62
N ALA A 27 -38.48 -8.43 -18.33
CA ALA A 27 -39.57 -8.52 -17.33
C ALA A 27 -39.49 -7.32 -16.38
N ASN A 28 -40.45 -6.46 -16.57
CA ASN A 28 -40.82 -5.29 -15.80
C ASN A 28 -41.47 -5.77 -14.49
N THR A 29 -40.89 -5.45 -13.33
CA THR A 29 -41.63 -5.53 -12.05
C THR A 29 -41.50 -4.20 -11.33
N THR A 30 -42.51 -3.40 -11.51
CA THR A 30 -42.84 -2.20 -10.75
C THR A 30 -43.19 -2.63 -9.33
N MET A 31 -42.38 -2.26 -8.34
CA MET A 31 -42.82 -2.20 -6.95
C MET A 31 -42.86 -0.74 -6.53
N GLN A 32 -44.05 -0.24 -6.45
CA GLN A 32 -44.39 0.98 -5.73
C GLN A 32 -44.12 0.71 -4.23
N HIS A 33 -43.36 1.58 -3.60
CA HIS A 33 -43.35 1.70 -2.18
C HIS A 33 -43.89 3.07 -1.78
N ASP A 34 -44.98 2.99 -1.02
CA ASP A 34 -45.70 4.10 -0.44
C ASP A 34 -44.81 4.97 0.44
N MET A 35 -44.87 6.27 0.18
CA MET A 35 -44.46 7.30 1.11
C MET A 35 -45.59 7.52 2.10
N ASN A 36 -45.37 7.18 3.37
CA ASN A 36 -46.01 7.92 4.44
C ASN A 36 -45.31 7.65 5.78
N GLY A 37 -44.90 8.72 6.50
CA GLY A 37 -44.41 8.62 7.87
C GLY A 37 -43.24 9.56 8.20
N MET A 38 -43.46 10.89 8.14
CA MET A 38 -42.63 11.85 8.88
C MET A 38 -42.90 11.70 10.38
N THR A 39 -41.90 11.46 11.18
CA THR A 39 -41.77 12.04 12.53
C THR A 39 -40.32 12.05 12.98
N ASP A 40 -39.84 13.26 13.21
CA ASP A 40 -38.91 13.75 14.23
C ASP A 40 -37.71 12.91 14.74
N GLY A 41 -36.53 13.49 14.50
CA GLY A 41 -35.54 13.72 15.54
C GLY A 41 -34.82 12.50 16.10
N GLU A 42 -33.76 12.06 15.43
CA GLU A 42 -32.69 11.37 16.16
C GLU A 42 -31.32 11.83 15.64
N THR A 43 -30.57 12.28 16.63
CA THR A 43 -29.16 12.66 16.59
C THR A 43 -28.32 11.67 15.81
N MET A 44 -27.48 12.18 14.89
CA MET A 44 -26.40 11.41 14.28
C MET A 44 -25.33 11.09 15.34
N GLU A 45 -25.55 10.03 16.08
CA GLU A 45 -24.50 9.34 16.82
C GLU A 45 -24.24 8.00 16.12
N GLY A 46 -22.96 7.74 15.82
CA GLY A 46 -22.54 6.41 15.43
C GLY A 46 -22.00 6.30 14.02
N MET A 47 -20.85 6.91 13.74
CA MET A 47 -19.92 6.30 12.79
C MET A 47 -19.60 4.90 13.32
N SER A 48 -20.19 3.89 12.67
CA SER A 48 -19.87 2.49 12.91
C SER A 48 -18.36 2.30 12.74
N MET A 49 -17.67 2.16 13.87
CA MET A 49 -16.31 1.65 13.84
C MET A 49 -16.35 0.27 13.18
N ASN A 50 -15.50 0.07 12.20
CA ASN A 50 -15.35 -1.19 11.49
C ASN A 50 -15.10 -2.30 12.53
N GLU A 51 -16.10 -3.15 12.79
CA GLU A 51 -16.04 -4.24 13.79
C GLU A 51 -15.03 -5.34 13.42
N ASN A 52 -14.28 -5.18 12.31
CA ASN A 52 -13.40 -6.20 11.77
C ASN A 52 -11.90 -5.86 11.87
N MET A 53 -11.55 -4.84 12.67
CA MET A 53 -10.14 -4.46 12.87
C MET A 53 -9.50 -5.38 13.92
N THR A 54 -8.41 -6.05 13.53
CA THR A 54 -7.61 -6.87 14.44
C THR A 54 -6.60 -6.01 15.21
N VAL A 55 -6.50 -6.21 16.53
CA VAL A 55 -5.43 -5.61 17.34
C VAL A 55 -4.31 -6.64 17.50
N VAL A 56 -3.10 -6.25 17.10
CA VAL A 56 -1.90 -7.07 17.16
C VAL A 56 -0.90 -6.42 18.11
N GLU A 57 -0.44 -7.17 19.09
CA GLU A 57 0.64 -6.74 19.99
C GLU A 57 1.98 -6.98 19.33
N ALA A 58 2.77 -5.91 19.15
CA ALA A 58 4.14 -6.03 18.67
C ALA A 58 5.05 -6.63 19.73
N LYS A 59 6.09 -7.33 19.32
CA LYS A 59 7.15 -7.76 20.24
C LYS A 59 7.83 -6.51 20.81
N LYS A 60 7.97 -6.43 22.13
CA LYS A 60 8.65 -5.30 22.75
C LYS A 60 10.16 -5.43 22.53
N SER A 61 10.71 -4.51 21.77
CA SER A 61 12.15 -4.30 21.62
C SER A 61 12.55 -2.99 22.31
N SER A 62 13.83 -2.86 22.66
CA SER A 62 14.39 -1.59 23.12
C SER A 62 14.88 -0.70 21.98
N ALA A 63 14.68 -1.13 20.73
CA ALA A 63 15.06 -0.33 19.57
C ALA A 63 14.18 0.91 19.49
N ASN A 64 14.79 2.06 19.29
CA ASN A 64 14.08 3.28 18.95
C ASN A 64 13.92 3.39 17.43
N LEU A 65 12.73 3.10 16.94
CA LEU A 65 12.37 3.18 15.52
C LEU A 65 11.64 4.48 15.15
N ASP A 66 11.57 5.46 16.05
CA ASP A 66 10.70 6.64 15.90
C ASP A 66 11.05 7.47 14.66
N ASP A 67 12.33 7.77 14.45
CA ASP A 67 12.78 8.53 13.27
C ASP A 67 12.48 7.76 11.98
N LEU A 68 12.78 6.47 11.95
CA LEU A 68 12.51 5.63 10.79
C LEU A 68 11.01 5.53 10.49
N THR A 69 10.19 5.31 11.53
CA THR A 69 8.73 5.27 11.41
C THR A 69 8.18 6.61 10.93
N SER A 70 8.67 7.73 11.47
CA SER A 70 8.27 9.06 11.02
C SER A 70 8.57 9.30 9.55
N ASN A 71 9.75 8.89 9.07
CA ASN A 71 10.15 9.07 7.68
C ASN A 71 9.34 8.17 6.74
N TYR A 72 9.00 6.94 7.16
CA TYR A 72 8.07 6.09 6.42
C TYR A 72 6.68 6.73 6.30
N MET A 73 6.14 7.30 7.39
CA MET A 73 4.85 7.99 7.35
C MET A 73 4.87 9.24 6.46
N GLN A 74 5.98 9.96 6.41
CA GLN A 74 6.16 11.10 5.50
C GLN A 74 6.20 10.64 4.05
N LEU A 75 6.90 9.54 3.75
CA LEU A 75 6.98 8.93 2.43
C LEU A 75 5.58 8.53 1.93
N THR A 76 4.80 7.80 2.73
CA THR A 76 3.45 7.40 2.36
C THR A 76 2.51 8.59 2.18
N SER A 77 2.62 9.62 3.02
CA SER A 77 1.86 10.87 2.87
C SER A 77 2.23 11.60 1.58
N ALA A 78 3.51 11.70 1.25
CA ALA A 78 3.99 12.35 0.03
C ALA A 78 3.44 11.66 -1.23
N LEU A 79 3.43 10.32 -1.26
CA LEU A 79 2.87 9.55 -2.36
C LEU A 79 1.34 9.69 -2.45
N ALA A 80 0.64 9.80 -1.32
CA ALA A 80 -0.80 10.08 -1.28
C ALA A 80 -1.14 11.48 -1.81
N ASP A 81 -0.22 12.44 -1.66
CA ASP A 81 -0.33 13.80 -2.18
C ASP A 81 0.21 13.96 -3.62
N ASP A 82 0.60 12.87 -4.29
CA ASP A 82 1.24 12.83 -5.61
C ASP A 82 2.56 13.64 -5.68
N ASN A 83 3.31 13.69 -4.58
CA ASN A 83 4.56 14.43 -4.47
C ASN A 83 5.79 13.51 -4.51
N ALA A 84 6.21 13.13 -5.72
CA ALA A 84 7.34 12.25 -5.94
C ALA A 84 8.67 12.81 -5.39
N GLY A 85 8.85 14.12 -5.40
CA GLY A 85 10.07 14.76 -4.87
C GLY A 85 10.19 14.64 -3.36
N GLU A 86 9.10 14.84 -2.62
CA GLU A 86 9.06 14.68 -1.17
C GLU A 86 9.15 13.20 -0.77
N ALA A 87 8.52 12.29 -1.54
CA ALA A 87 8.67 10.85 -1.35
C ALA A 87 10.14 10.42 -1.47
N ALA A 88 10.86 10.92 -2.48
CA ALA A 88 12.29 10.66 -2.66
C ALA A 88 13.14 11.21 -1.49
N SER A 89 12.82 12.41 -0.98
CA SER A 89 13.49 12.96 0.20
C SER A 89 13.27 12.09 1.44
N SER A 90 12.02 11.68 1.67
CA SER A 90 11.68 10.79 2.80
C SER A 90 12.34 9.43 2.70
N GLY A 91 12.44 8.85 1.50
CA GLY A 91 13.19 7.60 1.27
C GLY A 91 14.67 7.74 1.65
N LYS A 92 15.31 8.85 1.27
CA LYS A 92 16.70 9.16 1.67
C LYS A 92 16.84 9.31 3.18
N ASP A 93 15.88 9.96 3.85
CA ASP A 93 15.90 10.13 5.30
C ASP A 93 15.66 8.81 6.03
N MET A 94 14.86 7.89 5.46
CA MET A 94 14.74 6.51 5.96
C MET A 94 16.09 5.80 5.96
N VAL A 95 16.83 5.83 4.85
CA VAL A 95 18.17 5.20 4.75
C VAL A 95 19.12 5.76 5.82
N GLN A 96 19.09 7.06 6.08
CA GLN A 96 19.90 7.69 7.12
C GLN A 96 19.46 7.26 8.53
N SER A 97 18.18 7.06 8.76
CA SER A 97 17.64 6.64 10.06
C SER A 97 18.02 5.20 10.39
N LEU A 98 18.03 4.31 9.39
CA LEU A 98 18.48 2.91 9.55
C LEU A 98 19.90 2.83 10.14
N ALA A 99 20.79 3.71 9.70
CA ALA A 99 22.19 3.75 10.19
C ALA A 99 22.34 4.22 11.64
N LYS A 100 21.30 4.80 12.24
CA LYS A 100 21.31 5.36 13.60
C LYS A 100 20.71 4.44 14.65
N ILE A 101 20.11 3.31 14.25
CA ILE A 101 19.41 2.42 15.16
C ILE A 101 20.42 1.67 16.04
N ASP A 102 20.25 1.82 17.36
CA ASP A 102 21.07 1.15 18.36
C ASP A 102 20.65 -0.32 18.51
N GLN A 103 21.57 -1.22 18.19
CA GLN A 103 21.39 -2.67 18.26
C GLN A 103 22.11 -3.30 19.46
N THR A 104 22.61 -2.49 20.40
CA THR A 104 23.42 -3.00 21.54
C THR A 104 22.65 -3.94 22.45
N SER A 105 21.33 -3.75 22.55
CA SER A 105 20.43 -4.56 23.37
C SER A 105 19.85 -5.79 22.63
N PHE A 106 20.12 -5.95 21.34
CA PHE A 106 19.61 -7.07 20.55
C PHE A 106 20.33 -8.37 20.88
N SER A 107 19.58 -9.48 21.01
CA SER A 107 20.15 -10.82 21.00
C SER A 107 20.81 -11.14 19.65
N THR A 108 21.54 -12.23 19.57
CA THR A 108 22.18 -12.69 18.32
C THR A 108 21.11 -12.97 17.26
N GLU A 109 20.00 -13.58 17.64
CA GLU A 109 18.88 -13.90 16.77
C GLU A 109 18.20 -12.62 16.26
N GLN A 110 17.93 -11.68 17.17
CA GLN A 110 17.36 -10.38 16.81
C GLN A 110 18.26 -9.58 15.85
N LYS A 111 19.57 -9.62 16.04
CA LYS A 111 20.51 -8.96 15.12
C LYS A 111 20.45 -9.54 13.72
N LYS A 112 20.32 -10.85 13.62
CA LYS A 112 20.18 -11.51 12.31
C LYS A 112 18.87 -11.14 11.65
N GLU A 113 17.74 -11.28 12.35
CA GLU A 113 16.39 -10.92 11.87
C GLU A 113 16.33 -9.45 11.44
N TYR A 114 16.85 -8.55 12.27
CA TYR A 114 16.95 -7.13 11.97
C TYR A 114 17.77 -6.85 10.71
N ALA A 115 18.94 -7.50 10.57
CA ALA A 115 19.82 -7.29 9.43
C ALA A 115 19.17 -7.73 8.10
N ASP A 116 18.46 -8.86 8.14
CA ASP A 116 17.74 -9.39 6.97
C ASP A 116 16.63 -8.41 6.54
N ILE A 117 15.76 -7.96 7.47
CA ILE A 117 14.65 -7.02 7.19
C ILE A 117 15.17 -5.65 6.72
N VAL A 118 16.18 -5.13 7.40
CA VAL A 118 16.72 -3.78 7.13
C VAL A 118 17.43 -3.70 5.79
N ALA A 119 18.01 -4.80 5.30
CA ALA A 119 18.61 -4.84 3.97
C ALA A 119 17.57 -4.56 2.87
N GLU A 120 16.40 -5.19 2.95
CA GLU A 120 15.30 -5.01 2.01
C GLU A 120 14.68 -3.59 2.14
N ILE A 121 14.40 -3.14 3.38
CA ILE A 121 13.93 -1.77 3.62
C ILE A 121 14.86 -0.74 2.99
N LYS A 122 16.18 -0.92 3.17
CA LYS A 122 17.19 -0.01 2.65
C LYS A 122 17.17 0.00 1.12
N GLU A 123 17.14 -1.17 0.48
CA GLU A 123 17.09 -1.29 -0.97
C GLU A 123 15.88 -0.55 -1.54
N HIS A 124 14.67 -0.82 -1.04
CA HIS A 124 13.46 -0.19 -1.52
C HIS A 124 13.40 1.32 -1.23
N ALA A 125 13.89 1.77 -0.09
CA ALA A 125 13.99 3.19 0.24
C ALA A 125 14.99 3.93 -0.67
N GLU A 126 16.12 3.30 -1.03
CA GLU A 126 17.09 3.84 -1.99
C GLU A 126 16.47 3.96 -3.40
N HIS A 127 15.74 2.94 -3.87
CA HIS A 127 15.04 3.01 -5.15
C HIS A 127 14.01 4.13 -5.19
N ILE A 128 13.23 4.33 -4.12
CA ILE A 128 12.29 5.45 -4.03
C ILE A 128 13.05 6.79 -4.05
N ALA A 129 14.17 6.90 -3.32
CA ALA A 129 14.97 8.11 -3.25
C ALA A 129 15.59 8.50 -4.61
N GLU A 130 16.00 7.52 -5.40
CA GLU A 130 16.66 7.73 -6.69
C GLU A 130 15.67 8.02 -7.84
N ASN A 131 14.38 7.77 -7.64
CA ASN A 131 13.35 7.89 -8.66
C ASN A 131 12.36 9.04 -8.44
N ALA A 132 12.86 10.22 -8.03
CA ALA A 132 12.05 11.43 -7.76
C ALA A 132 11.17 11.90 -8.94
N GLY A 133 11.47 11.49 -10.17
CA GLY A 133 10.72 11.85 -11.38
C GLY A 133 9.70 10.77 -11.82
N ASN A 134 9.61 9.65 -11.13
CA ASN A 134 8.79 8.51 -11.53
C ASN A 134 7.98 7.98 -10.33
N ILE A 135 6.83 8.60 -10.08
CA ILE A 135 5.99 8.26 -8.92
C ILE A 135 5.40 6.83 -9.01
N GLU A 136 5.17 6.32 -10.22
CA GLU A 136 4.65 4.96 -10.40
C GLU A 136 5.67 3.94 -9.92
N HIS A 137 6.93 4.10 -10.31
CA HIS A 137 8.02 3.26 -9.85
C HIS A 137 8.24 3.37 -8.33
N GLN A 138 8.11 4.58 -7.76
CA GLN A 138 8.15 4.76 -6.31
C GLN A 138 7.04 3.98 -5.60
N ARG A 139 5.83 3.91 -6.18
CA ARG A 139 4.70 3.15 -5.65
C ARG A 139 4.90 1.64 -5.74
N GLU A 140 5.56 1.14 -6.79
CA GLU A 140 5.96 -0.26 -6.91
C GLU A 140 6.90 -0.65 -5.76
N HIS A 141 7.91 0.17 -5.49
CA HIS A 141 8.83 -0.07 -4.36
C HIS A 141 8.17 0.13 -3.00
N LEU A 142 7.15 0.99 -2.88
CA LEU A 142 6.38 1.13 -1.63
C LEU A 142 5.65 -0.17 -1.26
N ASP A 143 5.15 -0.93 -2.23
CA ASP A 143 4.45 -2.20 -1.96
C ASP A 143 5.38 -3.18 -1.22
N LEU A 144 6.60 -3.34 -1.71
CA LEU A 144 7.63 -4.18 -1.09
C LEU A 144 8.12 -3.60 0.25
N LEU A 145 8.46 -2.31 0.26
CA LEU A 145 8.87 -1.59 1.46
C LEU A 145 7.85 -1.73 2.59
N SER A 146 6.56 -1.68 2.28
CA SER A 146 5.51 -1.78 3.28
C SER A 146 5.43 -3.16 3.92
N ALA A 147 5.74 -4.22 3.17
CA ALA A 147 5.80 -5.57 3.70
C ALA A 147 6.94 -5.72 4.71
N ASP A 148 8.14 -5.28 4.34
CA ASP A 148 9.32 -5.35 5.20
C ASP A 148 9.18 -4.44 6.43
N PHE A 149 8.60 -3.26 6.24
CA PHE A 149 8.36 -2.32 7.34
C PHE A 149 7.30 -2.82 8.33
N TYR A 150 6.30 -3.57 7.86
CA TYR A 150 5.33 -4.23 8.71
C TYR A 150 6.00 -5.30 9.59
N ASP A 151 6.86 -6.11 9.02
CA ASP A 151 7.62 -7.12 9.76
C ASP A 151 8.54 -6.47 10.80
N LEU A 152 9.23 -5.38 10.42
CA LEU A 152 10.06 -4.63 11.35
C LEU A 152 9.26 -4.12 12.56
N VAL A 153 8.11 -3.51 12.32
CA VAL A 153 7.25 -2.95 13.39
C VAL A 153 6.69 -4.06 14.29
N LYS A 154 6.32 -5.20 13.72
CA LYS A 154 5.83 -6.34 14.50
C LYS A 154 6.90 -6.97 15.38
N ASP A 155 8.12 -7.08 14.88
CA ASP A 155 9.19 -7.79 15.57
C ASP A 155 10.00 -6.90 16.53
N PHE A 156 10.07 -5.59 16.25
CA PHE A 156 10.85 -4.65 17.04
C PHE A 156 10.02 -3.57 17.73
N GLY A 157 8.71 -3.49 17.41
CA GLY A 157 7.77 -2.56 18.03
C GLY A 157 7.78 -1.17 17.39
N ALA A 158 6.83 -0.36 17.81
CA ALA A 158 6.75 1.07 17.56
C ALA A 158 6.36 1.79 18.84
N SER A 159 6.80 3.05 19.01
CA SER A 159 6.48 3.84 20.21
C SER A 159 5.04 4.32 20.25
N LYS A 160 4.37 4.32 19.09
CA LYS A 160 2.97 4.73 18.93
C LYS A 160 2.23 3.67 18.11
N PRO A 161 0.89 3.58 18.28
CA PRO A 161 0.09 2.68 17.46
C PRO A 161 0.27 2.97 15.97
N VAL A 162 0.37 1.90 15.18
CA VAL A 162 0.49 1.93 13.73
C VAL A 162 -0.65 1.12 13.13
N TYR A 163 -1.26 1.61 12.06
CA TYR A 163 -2.42 1.00 11.42
C TYR A 163 -2.02 0.41 10.07
N LYS A 164 -2.32 -0.88 9.86
CA LYS A 164 -2.23 -1.51 8.55
C LYS A 164 -3.49 -1.23 7.76
N VAL A 165 -3.34 -0.54 6.64
CA VAL A 165 -4.43 -0.18 5.74
C VAL A 165 -4.26 -0.92 4.43
N PHE A 166 -5.33 -1.53 3.91
CA PHE A 166 -5.30 -2.34 2.69
C PHE A 166 -6.20 -1.75 1.61
N CYS A 167 -5.69 -1.60 0.39
CA CYS A 167 -6.45 -1.24 -0.80
C CYS A 167 -6.54 -2.46 -1.74
N PRO A 168 -7.75 -2.99 -2.01
CA PRO A 168 -7.92 -4.19 -2.84
C PRO A 168 -7.73 -3.94 -4.34
N MET A 169 -7.69 -2.67 -4.76
CA MET A 169 -7.70 -2.30 -6.18
C MET A 169 -6.30 -2.24 -6.80
N TYR A 170 -5.25 -2.09 -5.98
CA TYR A 170 -3.88 -1.96 -6.47
C TYR A 170 -3.35 -3.28 -7.05
N ASN A 171 -2.30 -3.21 -7.86
CA ASN A 171 -1.57 -4.36 -8.41
C ASN A 171 -2.51 -5.37 -9.11
N ASP A 172 -3.25 -4.91 -10.14
CA ASP A 172 -4.21 -5.72 -10.89
C ASP A 172 -5.27 -6.41 -10.02
N SER A 173 -5.77 -5.69 -9.02
CA SER A 173 -6.76 -6.17 -8.03
C SER A 173 -6.25 -7.31 -7.14
N LYS A 174 -4.94 -7.48 -7.00
CA LYS A 174 -4.34 -8.34 -5.96
C LYS A 174 -4.34 -7.64 -4.61
N GLY A 175 -4.40 -6.32 -4.64
CA GLY A 175 -4.31 -5.45 -3.49
C GLY A 175 -2.89 -5.21 -3.01
N ALA A 176 -2.74 -4.15 -2.22
CA ALA A 176 -1.54 -3.85 -1.47
C ALA A 176 -1.90 -3.14 -0.16
N PHE A 177 -1.01 -3.19 0.81
CA PHE A 177 -1.20 -2.50 2.06
C PHE A 177 -0.07 -1.50 2.33
N TRP A 178 -0.34 -0.58 3.22
CA TRP A 178 0.66 0.33 3.79
C TRP A 178 0.42 0.50 5.28
N LEU A 179 1.39 1.07 5.97
CA LEU A 179 1.24 1.45 7.37
C LEU A 179 0.93 2.95 7.48
N SER A 180 0.06 3.29 8.44
CA SER A 180 -0.40 4.64 8.71
C SER A 180 -0.33 4.96 10.20
N SER A 181 -0.09 6.21 10.55
CA SER A 181 -0.20 6.72 11.92
C SER A 181 -1.63 7.10 12.33
N SER A 182 -2.59 7.01 11.40
CA SER A 182 -3.99 7.39 11.58
C SER A 182 -4.91 6.34 10.95
N LYS A 183 -6.14 6.25 11.46
CA LYS A 183 -7.23 5.47 10.86
C LYS A 183 -7.82 6.15 9.62
N ASP A 184 -7.50 7.41 9.39
CA ASP A 184 -7.92 8.11 8.18
C ASP A 184 -7.19 7.54 6.97
N VAL A 185 -7.95 7.03 6.01
CA VAL A 185 -7.40 6.43 4.80
C VAL A 185 -6.88 7.52 3.86
N LYS A 186 -5.58 7.46 3.59
CA LYS A 186 -4.91 8.26 2.55
C LYS A 186 -4.06 7.33 1.70
N ASN A 187 -4.59 6.93 0.56
CA ASN A 187 -4.01 5.90 -0.28
C ASN A 187 -2.76 6.41 -1.03
N PRO A 188 -1.56 5.89 -0.73
CA PRO A 188 -0.33 6.29 -1.39
C PRO A 188 -0.17 5.72 -2.80
N TYR A 189 -0.85 4.61 -3.11
CA TYR A 189 -0.74 3.92 -4.39
C TYR A 189 -1.49 4.62 -5.51
N TYR A 190 -2.63 5.26 -5.21
CA TYR A 190 -3.45 5.97 -6.19
C TYR A 190 -3.45 7.49 -6.01
N GLY A 191 -2.91 7.98 -4.89
CA GLY A 191 -2.88 9.40 -4.59
C GLY A 191 -4.26 10.03 -4.70
N LYS A 192 -4.32 11.24 -5.26
CA LYS A 192 -5.58 12.00 -5.42
C LYS A 192 -6.62 11.31 -6.30
N GLY A 193 -6.20 10.36 -7.14
CA GLY A 193 -7.11 9.61 -8.00
C GLY A 193 -8.10 8.73 -7.24
N MET A 194 -7.64 8.09 -6.14
CA MET A 194 -8.48 7.26 -5.26
C MET A 194 -8.01 7.36 -3.80
N LEU A 195 -7.92 8.57 -3.27
CA LEU A 195 -7.30 8.88 -1.98
C LEU A 195 -7.90 8.10 -0.81
N THR A 196 -9.19 7.82 -0.83
CA THR A 196 -9.91 7.13 0.24
C THR A 196 -10.13 5.64 -0.03
N CYS A 197 -9.52 5.08 -1.08
CA CYS A 197 -9.61 3.65 -1.35
C CYS A 197 -8.76 2.87 -0.37
N GLY A 198 -9.39 2.10 0.49
CA GLY A 198 -8.75 1.22 1.47
C GLY A 198 -9.56 1.09 2.75
N GLU A 199 -9.15 0.15 3.58
CA GLU A 199 -9.73 -0.11 4.89
C GLU A 199 -8.65 -0.45 5.91
N VAL A 200 -8.84 -0.05 7.16
CA VAL A 200 -7.97 -0.41 8.27
C VAL A 200 -8.22 -1.87 8.65
N GLN A 201 -7.20 -2.71 8.55
CA GLN A 201 -7.28 -4.14 8.89
C GLN A 201 -6.72 -4.45 10.27
N GLU A 202 -5.61 -3.79 10.64
CA GLU A 202 -4.91 -4.08 11.89
C GLU A 202 -4.52 -2.79 12.61
N GLU A 203 -4.49 -2.84 13.94
CA GLU A 203 -3.80 -1.88 14.80
C GLU A 203 -2.67 -2.61 15.53
N ILE A 204 -1.43 -2.16 15.32
CA ILE A 204 -0.21 -2.70 15.92
C ILE A 204 0.19 -1.80 17.09
N LYS A 205 0.38 -2.37 18.28
CA LYS A 205 0.72 -1.68 19.55
C LYS A 205 1.99 -2.18 20.17
#